data_562409a1ab86b31f369b44886739acbd
#
_entry.id   562409a1ab86b31f369b44886739acbd
#
_cell.length_a   1.000
_cell.length_b   1.000
_cell.length_c   1.000
_cell.angle_alpha   90.00
_cell.angle_beta   90.00
_cell.angle_gamma   90.00
#
_symmetry.space_group_name_H-M   'P 1'
#
loop_
_entity.id
_entity.type
_entity.pdbx_description
1 polymer ?
#
loop_
_entity_poly.entity_id
_entity_poly.type
_entity_poly.pdbx_seq_one_letter_code
_entity_poly.pdbx_strand_id
1 'polypeptide(L)'
;MMQLNTQSSLKLFYKLKTVLVALFCGLSLTACNRQNQAPPTTAPEVATVTVARQRVALTTELPGRTSPYRIAEIRPQVNGLIQKRLFTEGSDVQAGQALYQIDPAPFQAALDNARAALGRAEANLPALQLRADRYKEALADKAVAQQDLDDATAALKQAVADIAYYQAMVETARINLGYTRVVSPISGRIGRSSVTDGAIATAYQPTALATIQQLDPIYVDVPQSTTELLRLQRRLEEKRMNRDGTNADQVDLILEDGTNYPLGGTLQFRDVSVDPTTASVILRMVFPNPNGVLLPGMFVRAVVKEGVNEQGILIPQQAVSRDPKGNPVALIVNASGKVEQRMLNLDRAVGDQWLVSSGLAPGDRVIAEGMQKVQPGASVKEVPFDDGRKPETKPGNTAQPASTSN
;
A
#
# COMPACT_ATOMS: atom_id res chain seq x y z
N MET A 1 -10.84 -29.34 118.41
CA MET A 1 -12.19 -28.63 118.33
C MET A 1 -12.22 -27.71 117.15
N MET A 2 -13.27 -27.71 116.36
CA MET A 2 -13.63 -26.75 115.31
C MET A 2 -13.18 -27.14 113.86
N GLN A 3 -13.81 -28.15 113.35
CA GLN A 3 -14.08 -28.33 111.92
C GLN A 3 -15.58 -28.39 111.77
N LEU A 4 -16.25 -27.38 111.28
CA LEU A 4 -17.61 -27.43 110.74
C LEU A 4 -17.95 -25.93 110.28
N ASN A 5 -17.86 -25.63 108.97
CA ASN A 5 -18.75 -24.68 108.30
C ASN A 5 -18.23 -24.22 106.93
N THR A 6 -17.50 -24.96 106.21
CA THR A 6 -17.06 -24.59 104.85
C THR A 6 -17.86 -25.19 103.69
N GLN A 7 -18.72 -26.18 103.92
CA GLN A 7 -19.49 -26.85 102.88
C GLN A 7 -20.80 -26.11 102.46
N SER A 8 -21.38 -25.28 103.29
CA SER A 8 -22.64 -24.60 103.00
C SER A 8 -22.48 -23.35 102.10
N SER A 9 -21.38 -22.62 102.25
CA SER A 9 -21.12 -21.47 101.43
C SER A 9 -20.71 -21.79 99.97
N LEU A 10 -20.04 -22.95 99.80
CA LEU A 10 -19.65 -23.36 98.46
C LEU A 10 -20.80 -23.84 97.58
N LYS A 11 -21.85 -24.46 98.15
CA LYS A 11 -23.07 -24.86 97.44
C LYS A 11 -23.95 -23.68 97.07
N LEU A 12 -23.95 -22.58 97.85
CA LEU A 12 -24.72 -21.36 97.52
C LEU A 12 -24.04 -20.60 96.40
N PHE A 13 -22.69 -20.51 96.38
CA PHE A 13 -21.96 -19.91 95.29
C PHE A 13 -22.09 -20.63 93.96
N TYR A 14 -22.14 -21.96 93.97
CA TYR A 14 -22.34 -22.78 92.75
C TYR A 14 -23.79 -22.59 92.18
N LYS A 15 -24.79 -22.55 93.07
CA LYS A 15 -26.19 -22.32 92.64
C LYS A 15 -26.39 -20.90 92.13
N LEU A 16 -25.71 -19.91 92.72
CA LEU A 16 -25.79 -18.53 92.26
C LEU A 16 -25.06 -18.33 90.88
N LYS A 17 -23.94 -19.03 90.66
CA LYS A 17 -23.25 -19.04 89.39
C LYS A 17 -24.04 -19.70 88.26
N THR A 18 -24.74 -20.84 88.56
CA THR A 18 -25.55 -21.53 87.57
C THR A 18 -26.79 -20.73 87.16
N VAL A 19 -27.42 -20.01 88.14
CA VAL A 19 -28.55 -19.12 87.81
C VAL A 19 -28.10 -17.91 87.02
N LEU A 20 -26.91 -17.33 87.28
CA LEU A 20 -26.39 -16.19 86.56
C LEU A 20 -25.97 -16.55 85.10
N VAL A 21 -25.41 -17.78 84.91
CA VAL A 21 -25.07 -18.29 83.58
C VAL A 21 -26.34 -18.64 82.79
N ALA A 22 -27.36 -19.21 83.42
CA ALA A 22 -28.64 -19.45 82.77
C ALA A 22 -29.39 -18.16 82.35
N LEU A 23 -29.27 -17.10 83.21
CA LEU A 23 -29.89 -15.80 82.89
C LEU A 23 -29.10 -15.10 81.71
N PHE A 24 -27.79 -15.27 81.68
CA PHE A 24 -26.96 -14.70 80.57
C PHE A 24 -27.12 -15.45 79.26
N CYS A 25 -27.34 -16.77 79.27
CA CYS A 25 -27.70 -17.56 78.07
C CYS A 25 -29.14 -17.24 77.60
N GLY A 26 -30.08 -16.91 78.48
CA GLY A 26 -31.46 -16.53 78.12
C GLY A 26 -31.54 -15.17 77.43
N LEU A 27 -30.71 -14.19 77.81
CA LEU A 27 -30.66 -12.89 77.18
C LEU A 27 -29.95 -12.90 75.82
N SER A 28 -29.08 -13.87 75.51
CA SER A 28 -28.40 -13.96 74.22
C SER A 28 -29.27 -14.60 73.11
N LEU A 29 -30.36 -15.28 73.46
CA LEU A 29 -31.27 -15.90 72.48
C LEU A 29 -32.34 -14.94 71.93
N THR A 30 -32.57 -13.80 72.55
CA THR A 30 -33.51 -12.78 72.06
C THR A 30 -32.89 -11.74 71.15
N ALA A 31 -31.55 -11.73 70.98
CA ALA A 31 -30.86 -10.76 70.13
C ALA A 31 -30.70 -11.17 68.62
N CYS A 32 -31.15 -12.38 68.23
CA CYS A 32 -30.99 -12.90 66.88
C CYS A 32 -32.23 -12.82 66.00
N ASN A 33 -33.18 -11.96 66.29
CA ASN A 33 -34.29 -11.75 65.36
C ASN A 33 -34.33 -10.32 64.77
N ARG A 34 -33.13 -9.82 64.37
CA ARG A 34 -33.10 -8.75 63.35
C ARG A 34 -33.27 -9.45 62.01
N GLN A 35 -34.50 -9.46 61.52
CA GLN A 35 -34.74 -9.60 60.08
C GLN A 35 -33.77 -8.66 59.35
N ASN A 36 -32.75 -9.27 58.73
CA ASN A 36 -31.98 -8.57 57.67
C ASN A 36 -32.98 -8.23 56.58
N GLN A 37 -33.64 -7.08 56.70
CA GLN A 37 -34.13 -6.39 55.52
C GLN A 37 -32.90 -6.09 54.72
N ALA A 38 -32.63 -6.92 53.71
CA ALA A 38 -31.67 -6.59 52.65
C ALA A 38 -32.02 -5.16 52.20
N PRO A 39 -31.02 -4.26 52.12
CA PRO A 39 -31.28 -2.92 51.60
C PRO A 39 -31.97 -3.12 50.24
N PRO A 40 -32.94 -2.26 49.86
CA PRO A 40 -33.57 -2.34 48.58
C PRO A 40 -32.44 -2.39 47.54
N THR A 41 -32.29 -3.52 46.87
CA THR A 41 -31.31 -3.68 45.77
C THR A 41 -31.78 -2.70 44.70
N THR A 42 -31.25 -1.47 44.76
CA THR A 42 -31.37 -0.53 43.64
C THR A 42 -30.77 -1.24 42.44
N ALA A 43 -31.62 -1.48 41.45
CA ALA A 43 -31.17 -2.13 40.22
C ALA A 43 -29.90 -1.40 39.70
N PRO A 44 -28.81 -2.13 39.47
CA PRO A 44 -27.55 -1.47 39.03
C PRO A 44 -27.80 -0.68 37.75
N GLU A 45 -27.24 0.53 37.70
CA GLU A 45 -27.33 1.36 36.50
C GLU A 45 -26.29 0.87 35.47
N VAL A 46 -26.75 0.72 34.22
CA VAL A 46 -26.00 0.33 33.06
C VAL A 46 -26.23 1.29 31.90
N ALA A 47 -25.19 1.65 31.18
CA ALA A 47 -25.33 2.45 29.97
C ALA A 47 -25.60 1.53 28.77
N THR A 48 -26.64 1.81 28.01
CA THR A 48 -27.08 1.00 26.89
C THR A 48 -27.05 1.76 25.58
N VAL A 49 -26.66 1.07 24.49
CA VAL A 49 -26.72 1.53 23.09
C VAL A 49 -27.86 0.77 22.42
N THR A 50 -28.77 1.51 21.79
CA THR A 50 -29.82 0.91 20.97
C THR A 50 -29.23 0.57 19.59
N VAL A 51 -29.30 -0.69 19.22
CA VAL A 51 -28.83 -1.20 17.94
C VAL A 51 -29.69 -0.66 16.80
N ALA A 52 -29.03 -0.01 15.83
CA ALA A 52 -29.69 0.46 14.62
C ALA A 52 -28.94 -0.02 13.38
N ARG A 53 -29.65 -0.22 12.28
CA ARG A 53 -29.01 -0.41 10.97
C ARG A 53 -28.51 0.92 10.48
N GLN A 54 -27.27 0.94 10.01
CA GLN A 54 -26.68 2.13 9.43
C GLN A 54 -25.81 1.78 8.23
N ARG A 55 -25.63 2.78 7.39
CA ARG A 55 -24.74 2.67 6.23
C ARG A 55 -23.30 2.71 6.68
N VAL A 56 -22.57 1.63 6.45
CA VAL A 56 -21.17 1.48 6.85
C VAL A 56 -20.29 1.34 5.60
N ALA A 57 -19.39 2.29 5.39
CA ALA A 57 -18.35 2.16 4.37
C ALA A 57 -17.31 1.13 4.83
N LEU A 58 -17.09 0.09 4.03
CA LEU A 58 -16.09 -0.93 4.30
C LEU A 58 -14.81 -0.54 3.59
N THR A 59 -13.77 -0.28 4.37
CA THR A 59 -12.43 0.04 3.88
C THR A 59 -11.42 -0.91 4.50
N THR A 60 -10.34 -1.17 3.75
CA THR A 60 -9.17 -1.87 4.27
C THR A 60 -7.95 -1.00 4.07
N GLU A 61 -7.22 -0.73 5.15
CA GLU A 61 -5.94 -0.03 5.11
C GLU A 61 -4.82 -1.04 4.89
N LEU A 62 -4.02 -0.79 3.87
CA LEU A 62 -2.94 -1.66 3.45
C LEU A 62 -1.62 -0.89 3.51
N PRO A 63 -0.68 -1.27 4.39
CA PRO A 63 0.62 -0.60 4.46
C PRO A 63 1.44 -0.93 3.21
N GLY A 64 2.10 0.09 2.66
CA GLY A 64 2.89 -0.02 1.44
C GLY A 64 4.02 1.00 1.36
N ARG A 65 4.76 0.94 0.26
CA ARG A 65 5.80 1.91 -0.08
C ARG A 65 5.64 2.37 -1.51
N THR A 66 5.99 3.63 -1.73
CA THR A 66 6.04 4.19 -3.06
C THR A 66 7.24 3.66 -3.83
N SER A 67 7.10 3.46 -5.14
CA SER A 67 8.19 3.13 -6.06
C SER A 67 8.02 3.89 -7.39
N PRO A 68 9.10 4.22 -8.09
CA PRO A 68 9.00 5.01 -9.31
C PRO A 68 8.30 4.21 -10.42
N TYR A 69 7.60 4.92 -11.30
CA TYR A 69 6.91 4.31 -12.44
C TYR A 69 7.89 3.67 -13.43
N ARG A 70 9.01 4.37 -13.70
CA ARG A 70 10.14 3.88 -14.51
C ARG A 70 11.44 4.33 -13.90
N ILE A 71 12.46 3.50 -14.05
CA ILE A 71 13.84 3.79 -13.67
C ILE A 71 14.71 3.60 -14.90
N ALA A 72 15.59 4.55 -15.17
CA ALA A 72 16.63 4.42 -16.17
C ALA A 72 18.00 4.70 -15.56
N GLU A 73 18.85 3.71 -15.58
CA GLU A 73 20.26 3.86 -15.23
C GLU A 73 21.05 4.30 -16.46
N ILE A 74 21.69 5.44 -16.36
CA ILE A 74 22.46 6.02 -17.45
C ILE A 74 23.88 5.44 -17.40
N ARG A 75 24.21 4.63 -18.40
CA ARG A 75 25.53 3.98 -18.55
C ARG A 75 26.16 4.38 -19.88
N PRO A 76 27.50 4.63 -19.93
CA PRO A 76 28.16 4.94 -21.16
C PRO A 76 28.24 3.72 -22.08
N GLN A 77 28.15 3.92 -23.39
CA GLN A 77 28.28 2.85 -24.39
C GLN A 77 29.66 2.85 -25.07
N VAL A 78 30.44 3.92 -24.86
CA VAL A 78 31.80 4.07 -25.37
C VAL A 78 32.75 4.50 -24.25
N ASN A 79 34.04 4.19 -24.41
CA ASN A 79 35.07 4.63 -23.48
C ASN A 79 35.50 6.06 -23.82
N GLY A 80 35.76 6.89 -22.82
CA GLY A 80 36.32 8.21 -23.07
C GLY A 80 36.26 9.13 -21.86
N LEU A 81 36.82 10.32 -22.01
CA LEU A 81 36.82 11.37 -21.00
C LEU A 81 35.45 12.07 -21.00
N ILE A 82 34.83 12.22 -19.85
CA ILE A 82 33.62 13.06 -19.68
C ILE A 82 34.07 14.53 -19.73
N GLN A 83 33.74 15.22 -20.82
CA GLN A 83 34.07 16.62 -20.97
C GLN A 83 33.16 17.53 -20.14
N LYS A 84 31.85 17.25 -20.14
CA LYS A 84 30.85 18.10 -19.46
C LYS A 84 29.67 17.29 -19.03
N ARG A 85 29.11 17.67 -17.88
CA ARG A 85 27.73 17.36 -17.44
C ARG A 85 26.79 18.49 -17.91
N LEU A 86 25.69 18.13 -18.57
CA LEU A 86 24.76 19.06 -19.22
C LEU A 86 23.40 19.20 -18.50
N PHE A 87 23.31 18.77 -17.24
CA PHE A 87 22.13 18.86 -16.43
C PHE A 87 22.45 19.33 -15.00
N THR A 88 21.44 19.81 -14.28
CA THR A 88 21.50 20.07 -12.85
C THR A 88 20.97 18.84 -12.09
N GLU A 89 21.69 18.39 -11.06
CA GLU A 89 21.25 17.28 -10.21
C GLU A 89 19.93 17.60 -9.54
N GLY A 90 19.02 16.62 -9.48
CA GLY A 90 17.67 16.79 -8.93
C GLY A 90 16.67 17.52 -9.83
N SER A 91 17.09 17.97 -11.03
CA SER A 91 16.17 18.61 -11.98
C SER A 91 15.37 17.58 -12.78
N ASP A 92 14.29 18.05 -13.41
CA ASP A 92 13.53 17.26 -14.36
C ASP A 92 14.20 17.30 -15.73
N VAL A 93 14.32 16.15 -16.38
CA VAL A 93 14.92 15.97 -17.71
C VAL A 93 13.90 15.33 -18.66
N GLN A 94 14.05 15.62 -19.96
CA GLN A 94 13.19 15.06 -21.00
C GLN A 94 13.88 13.89 -21.71
N ALA A 95 13.11 12.96 -22.24
CA ALA A 95 13.63 11.91 -23.13
C ALA A 95 14.34 12.56 -24.33
N GLY A 96 15.56 12.05 -24.66
CA GLY A 96 16.42 12.61 -25.70
C GLY A 96 17.30 13.79 -25.27
N GLN A 97 17.09 14.36 -24.08
CA GLN A 97 17.94 15.43 -23.54
C GLN A 97 19.36 14.93 -23.32
N ALA A 98 20.36 15.71 -23.77
CA ALA A 98 21.78 15.40 -23.51
C ALA A 98 22.09 15.59 -22.02
N LEU A 99 22.75 14.57 -21.43
CA LEU A 99 23.13 14.53 -20.03
C LEU A 99 24.61 14.68 -19.82
N TYR A 100 25.42 13.97 -20.63
CA TYR A 100 26.86 14.05 -20.61
C TYR A 100 27.43 14.14 -22.02
N GLN A 101 28.58 14.79 -22.14
CA GLN A 101 29.40 14.79 -23.34
C GLN A 101 30.69 14.06 -23.05
N ILE A 102 30.88 12.92 -23.68
CA ILE A 102 32.14 12.22 -23.74
C ILE A 102 32.97 12.84 -24.88
N ASP A 103 34.30 12.91 -24.75
CA ASP A 103 35.17 13.51 -25.77
C ASP A 103 34.91 12.92 -27.17
N PRO A 104 34.37 13.68 -28.11
CA PRO A 104 34.05 13.21 -29.45
C PRO A 104 35.23 13.18 -30.40
N ALA A 105 36.35 13.82 -30.07
CA ALA A 105 37.46 14.00 -31.00
C ALA A 105 38.04 12.69 -31.54
N PRO A 106 38.33 11.65 -30.74
CA PRO A 106 38.81 10.38 -31.27
C PRO A 106 37.79 9.67 -32.18
N PHE A 107 36.52 9.77 -31.86
CA PHE A 107 35.42 9.16 -32.63
C PHE A 107 35.15 9.92 -33.94
N GLN A 108 35.28 11.25 -33.93
CA GLN A 108 35.21 12.06 -35.14
C GLN A 108 36.36 11.71 -36.10
N ALA A 109 37.59 11.59 -35.60
CA ALA A 109 38.75 11.18 -36.40
C ALA A 109 38.54 9.77 -36.99
N ALA A 110 37.97 8.82 -36.22
CA ALA A 110 37.66 7.48 -36.72
C ALA A 110 36.60 7.52 -37.84
N LEU A 111 35.57 8.34 -37.70
CA LEU A 111 34.55 8.52 -38.74
C LEU A 111 35.16 9.13 -40.02
N ASP A 112 35.99 10.15 -39.89
CA ASP A 112 36.64 10.79 -41.05
C ASP A 112 37.60 9.83 -41.76
N ASN A 113 38.34 9.00 -41.04
CA ASN A 113 39.17 7.92 -41.62
C ASN A 113 38.32 6.89 -42.38
N ALA A 114 37.16 6.45 -41.79
CA ALA A 114 36.25 5.51 -42.46
C ALA A 114 35.66 6.12 -43.76
N ARG A 115 35.28 7.41 -43.72
CA ARG A 115 34.82 8.14 -44.91
C ARG A 115 35.85 8.27 -45.99
N ALA A 116 37.09 8.53 -45.62
CA ALA A 116 38.22 8.60 -46.58
C ALA A 116 38.48 7.24 -47.24
N ALA A 117 38.37 6.14 -46.48
CA ALA A 117 38.51 4.79 -47.03
C ALA A 117 37.36 4.44 -48.01
N LEU A 118 36.14 4.80 -47.69
CA LEU A 118 34.97 4.66 -48.59
C LEU A 118 35.18 5.47 -49.87
N GLY A 119 35.54 6.74 -49.77
CA GLY A 119 35.77 7.62 -50.93
C GLY A 119 36.84 7.07 -51.87
N ARG A 120 37.90 6.44 -51.32
CA ARG A 120 38.93 5.78 -52.14
C ARG A 120 38.35 4.57 -52.88
N ALA A 121 37.54 3.74 -52.26
CA ALA A 121 36.86 2.58 -52.88
C ALA A 121 35.90 3.03 -53.98
N GLU A 122 35.09 4.05 -53.70
CA GLU A 122 34.14 4.64 -54.65
C GLU A 122 34.87 5.24 -55.86
N ALA A 123 36.01 5.91 -55.68
CA ALA A 123 36.81 6.49 -56.76
C ALA A 123 37.40 5.42 -57.69
N ASN A 124 37.65 4.17 -57.22
CA ASN A 124 38.17 3.08 -58.03
C ASN A 124 37.08 2.38 -58.87
N LEU A 125 35.83 2.41 -58.47
CA LEU A 125 34.69 1.72 -59.07
C LEU A 125 34.51 2.09 -60.58
N PRO A 126 34.49 3.38 -61.02
CA PRO A 126 34.29 3.74 -62.40
C PRO A 126 35.34 3.15 -63.36
N ALA A 127 36.59 3.09 -62.89
CA ALA A 127 37.67 2.51 -63.73
C ALA A 127 37.48 1.00 -63.97
N LEU A 128 37.04 0.26 -62.92
CA LEU A 128 36.73 -1.17 -63.05
C LEU A 128 35.46 -1.43 -63.86
N GLN A 129 34.43 -0.59 -63.72
CA GLN A 129 33.22 -0.64 -64.52
C GLN A 129 33.56 -0.46 -66.00
N LEU A 130 34.25 0.63 -66.38
CA LEU A 130 34.69 0.89 -67.76
C LEU A 130 35.59 -0.20 -68.30
N ARG A 131 36.39 -0.84 -67.48
CA ARG A 131 37.21 -1.99 -67.89
C ARG A 131 36.34 -3.19 -68.22
N ALA A 132 35.40 -3.56 -67.34
CA ALA A 132 34.47 -4.67 -67.58
C ALA A 132 33.59 -4.45 -68.86
N ASP A 133 33.09 -3.21 -69.04
CA ASP A 133 32.33 -2.85 -70.22
C ASP A 133 33.13 -2.98 -71.52
N ARG A 134 34.40 -2.49 -71.55
CA ARG A 134 35.31 -2.66 -72.71
C ARG A 134 35.61 -4.11 -73.01
N TYR A 135 35.83 -4.97 -71.99
CA TYR A 135 36.08 -6.40 -72.24
C TYR A 135 34.81 -7.10 -72.74
N LYS A 136 33.63 -6.68 -72.33
CA LYS A 136 32.35 -7.19 -72.82
C LYS A 136 32.15 -6.86 -74.29
N GLU A 137 32.48 -5.66 -74.75
CA GLU A 137 32.41 -5.26 -76.15
C GLU A 137 33.48 -6.00 -76.97
N ALA A 138 34.75 -6.05 -76.53
CA ALA A 138 35.84 -6.73 -77.22
C ALA A 138 35.61 -8.25 -77.36
N LEU A 139 34.92 -8.89 -76.40
CA LEU A 139 34.52 -10.29 -76.50
C LEU A 139 33.49 -10.52 -77.62
N ALA A 140 32.55 -9.60 -77.77
CA ALA A 140 31.57 -9.68 -78.89
C ALA A 140 32.26 -9.66 -80.24
N ASP A 141 33.35 -8.89 -80.36
CA ASP A 141 34.20 -8.82 -81.57
C ASP A 141 35.25 -9.96 -81.63
N LYS A 142 35.24 -10.90 -80.67
CA LYS A 142 36.21 -12.01 -80.53
C LYS A 142 37.65 -11.55 -80.39
N ALA A 143 37.94 -10.36 -79.92
CA ALA A 143 39.21 -9.74 -79.72
C ALA A 143 39.89 -10.12 -78.38
N VAL A 144 39.19 -10.69 -77.45
CA VAL A 144 39.68 -11.12 -76.11
C VAL A 144 39.15 -12.53 -75.76
N ALA A 145 39.76 -13.17 -74.73
CA ALA A 145 39.31 -14.45 -74.22
C ALA A 145 38.13 -14.26 -73.23
N GLN A 146 37.25 -15.28 -73.08
CA GLN A 146 36.20 -15.27 -72.07
C GLN A 146 36.74 -15.05 -70.65
N GLN A 147 37.91 -15.61 -70.35
CA GLN A 147 38.59 -15.46 -69.06
C GLN A 147 38.88 -14.00 -68.75
N ASP A 148 39.28 -13.17 -69.71
CA ASP A 148 39.57 -11.75 -69.49
C ASP A 148 38.30 -10.97 -69.02
N LEU A 149 37.13 -11.32 -69.62
CA LEU A 149 35.86 -10.76 -69.21
C LEU A 149 35.46 -11.23 -67.80
N ASP A 150 35.65 -12.53 -67.52
CA ASP A 150 35.29 -13.11 -66.22
C ASP A 150 36.15 -12.48 -65.11
N ASP A 151 37.46 -12.30 -65.33
CA ASP A 151 38.36 -11.61 -64.38
C ASP A 151 38.00 -10.14 -64.18
N ALA A 152 37.68 -9.40 -65.25
CA ALA A 152 37.24 -8.01 -65.12
C ALA A 152 35.89 -7.88 -64.40
N THR A 153 34.97 -8.80 -64.64
CA THR A 153 33.69 -8.83 -63.95
C THR A 153 33.82 -9.22 -62.48
N ALA A 154 34.72 -10.18 -62.18
CA ALA A 154 35.04 -10.53 -60.79
C ALA A 154 35.63 -9.35 -60.03
N ALA A 155 36.58 -8.61 -60.63
CA ALA A 155 37.18 -7.42 -60.05
C ALA A 155 36.16 -6.31 -59.80
N LEU A 156 35.21 -6.11 -60.73
CA LEU A 156 34.09 -5.16 -60.54
C LEU A 156 33.19 -5.58 -59.38
N LYS A 157 32.80 -6.86 -59.33
CA LYS A 157 31.95 -7.36 -58.21
C LYS A 157 32.68 -7.19 -56.84
N GLN A 158 33.98 -7.44 -56.82
CA GLN A 158 34.80 -7.24 -55.63
C GLN A 158 34.77 -5.77 -55.17
N ALA A 159 34.99 -4.82 -56.13
CA ALA A 159 34.94 -3.41 -55.80
C ALA A 159 33.57 -2.93 -55.26
N VAL A 160 32.48 -3.48 -55.80
CA VAL A 160 31.12 -3.21 -55.30
C VAL A 160 30.94 -3.75 -53.87
N ALA A 161 31.46 -4.95 -53.56
CA ALA A 161 31.44 -5.54 -52.25
C ALA A 161 32.31 -4.74 -51.24
N ASP A 162 33.50 -4.24 -51.68
CA ASP A 162 34.39 -3.41 -50.87
C ASP A 162 33.68 -2.08 -50.48
N ILE A 163 32.98 -1.44 -51.40
CA ILE A 163 32.18 -0.23 -51.12
C ILE A 163 31.13 -0.52 -50.03
N ALA A 164 30.38 -1.62 -50.17
CA ALA A 164 29.39 -1.99 -49.15
C ALA A 164 30.04 -2.23 -47.79
N TYR A 165 31.21 -2.86 -47.74
CA TYR A 165 31.97 -3.03 -46.50
C TYR A 165 32.40 -1.70 -45.89
N TYR A 166 32.96 -0.75 -46.65
CA TYR A 166 33.38 0.55 -46.14
C TYR A 166 32.20 1.42 -45.74
N GLN A 167 31.05 1.29 -46.41
CA GLN A 167 29.80 1.95 -45.97
C GLN A 167 29.35 1.48 -44.58
N ALA A 168 29.44 0.17 -44.31
CA ALA A 168 29.17 -0.38 -42.98
C ALA A 168 30.16 0.12 -41.92
N MET A 169 31.47 0.28 -42.30
CA MET A 169 32.51 0.86 -41.43
C MET A 169 32.16 2.32 -41.06
N VAL A 170 31.76 3.14 -42.04
CA VAL A 170 31.33 4.54 -41.83
C VAL A 170 30.15 4.58 -40.87
N GLU A 171 29.17 3.70 -41.05
CA GLU A 171 27.98 3.65 -40.19
C GLU A 171 28.37 3.26 -38.75
N THR A 172 29.23 2.27 -38.57
CA THR A 172 29.74 1.89 -37.25
C THR A 172 30.45 3.05 -36.54
N ALA A 173 31.31 3.76 -37.26
CA ALA A 173 32.00 4.94 -36.71
C ALA A 173 31.02 6.07 -36.35
N ARG A 174 29.99 6.28 -37.18
CA ARG A 174 28.95 7.27 -36.95
C ARG A 174 28.13 6.95 -35.69
N ILE A 175 27.76 5.67 -35.49
CA ILE A 175 27.07 5.20 -34.30
C ILE A 175 27.91 5.43 -33.04
N ASN A 176 29.18 5.07 -33.07
CA ASN A 176 30.10 5.27 -31.95
C ASN A 176 30.26 6.76 -31.60
N LEU A 177 30.36 7.63 -32.60
CA LEU A 177 30.36 9.07 -32.39
C LEU A 177 29.04 9.53 -31.74
N GLY A 178 27.90 8.97 -32.16
CA GLY A 178 26.60 9.26 -31.56
C GLY A 178 26.58 8.91 -30.07
N TYR A 179 27.21 7.81 -29.66
CA TYR A 179 27.28 7.39 -28.26
C TYR A 179 28.14 8.29 -27.36
N THR A 180 28.98 9.18 -27.93
CA THR A 180 29.68 10.19 -27.14
C THR A 180 28.73 11.22 -26.51
N ARG A 181 27.55 11.42 -27.08
CA ARG A 181 26.47 12.22 -26.50
C ARG A 181 25.51 11.33 -25.74
N VAL A 182 25.70 11.21 -24.43
CA VAL A 182 24.86 10.40 -23.56
C VAL A 182 23.55 11.12 -23.33
N VAL A 183 22.42 10.52 -23.74
CA VAL A 183 21.08 11.11 -23.66
C VAL A 183 20.18 10.36 -22.69
N SER A 184 19.14 11.02 -22.20
CA SER A 184 18.10 10.41 -21.38
C SER A 184 17.18 9.51 -22.22
N PRO A 185 16.96 8.25 -21.85
CA PRO A 185 16.00 7.37 -22.52
C PRO A 185 14.55 7.62 -22.11
N ILE A 186 14.31 8.28 -20.96
CA ILE A 186 12.99 8.57 -20.42
C ILE A 186 12.91 10.01 -19.89
N SER A 187 11.72 10.57 -19.81
CA SER A 187 11.47 11.80 -19.06
C SER A 187 11.29 11.46 -17.58
N GLY A 188 11.81 12.32 -16.68
CA GLY A 188 11.72 12.14 -15.24
C GLY A 188 12.72 12.99 -14.49
N ARG A 189 12.83 12.78 -13.19
CA ARG A 189 13.78 13.47 -12.31
C ARG A 189 15.10 12.74 -12.29
N ILE A 190 16.18 13.45 -12.61
CA ILE A 190 17.54 12.91 -12.57
C ILE A 190 18.12 13.03 -11.16
N GLY A 191 18.73 11.97 -10.68
CA GLY A 191 19.41 11.95 -9.38
C GLY A 191 20.79 12.62 -9.42
N ARG A 192 21.59 12.30 -8.40
CA ARG A 192 22.98 12.75 -8.30
C ARG A 192 23.85 12.06 -9.38
N SER A 193 24.80 12.77 -9.94
CA SER A 193 25.86 12.22 -10.78
C SER A 193 26.88 11.43 -9.94
N SER A 194 27.28 10.25 -10.42
CA SER A 194 28.33 9.44 -9.80
C SER A 194 29.73 9.85 -10.28
N VAL A 195 29.81 10.74 -11.27
CA VAL A 195 31.04 11.16 -11.93
C VAL A 195 31.09 12.67 -12.05
N THR A 196 32.33 13.20 -12.18
CA THR A 196 32.57 14.63 -12.40
C THR A 196 33.20 14.83 -13.79
N ASP A 197 33.20 16.07 -14.24
CA ASP A 197 33.91 16.47 -15.46
C ASP A 197 35.41 16.10 -15.32
N GLY A 198 35.99 15.55 -16.37
CA GLY A 198 37.36 15.02 -16.36
C GLY A 198 37.46 13.54 -15.93
N ALA A 199 36.40 12.89 -15.51
CA ALA A 199 36.39 11.46 -15.19
C ALA A 199 36.42 10.61 -16.47
N ILE A 200 37.06 9.43 -16.40
CA ILE A 200 37.06 8.44 -17.49
C ILE A 200 35.79 7.57 -17.34
N ALA A 201 34.98 7.56 -18.39
CA ALA A 201 33.86 6.63 -18.54
C ALA A 201 34.35 5.37 -19.25
N THR A 202 33.90 4.20 -18.76
CA THR A 202 34.18 2.91 -19.41
C THR A 202 32.86 2.33 -19.92
N ALA A 203 32.83 1.85 -21.15
CA ALA A 203 31.64 1.27 -21.75
C ALA A 203 31.08 0.15 -20.87
N TYR A 204 29.75 0.18 -20.67
CA TYR A 204 29.02 -0.81 -19.89
C TYR A 204 29.47 -0.97 -18.43
N GLN A 205 30.15 0.03 -17.86
CA GLN A 205 30.59 -0.02 -16.46
C GLN A 205 29.45 -0.36 -15.49
N PRO A 206 29.72 -1.11 -14.37
CA PRO A 206 28.68 -1.52 -13.42
C PRO A 206 27.99 -0.34 -12.73
N THR A 207 28.74 0.74 -12.45
CA THR A 207 28.20 1.94 -11.81
C THR A 207 27.58 2.86 -12.86
N ALA A 208 26.30 3.16 -12.68
CA ALA A 208 25.61 4.13 -13.53
C ALA A 208 26.20 5.54 -13.34
N LEU A 209 26.26 6.35 -14.41
CA LEU A 209 26.66 7.77 -14.35
C LEU A 209 25.65 8.60 -13.56
N ALA A 210 24.35 8.30 -13.75
CA ALA A 210 23.22 8.87 -13.03
C ALA A 210 22.02 7.94 -13.17
N THR A 211 21.01 8.14 -12.31
CA THR A 211 19.73 7.43 -12.41
C THR A 211 18.61 8.42 -12.62
N ILE A 212 17.73 8.14 -13.57
CA ILE A 212 16.54 8.93 -13.85
C ILE A 212 15.31 8.13 -13.38
N GLN A 213 14.41 8.79 -12.68
CA GLN A 213 13.19 8.19 -12.15
C GLN A 213 11.98 8.97 -12.64
N GLN A 214 11.03 8.28 -13.25
CA GLN A 214 9.75 8.84 -13.58
C GLN A 214 8.86 8.78 -12.34
N LEU A 215 8.46 9.96 -11.83
CA LEU A 215 7.72 10.12 -10.59
C LEU A 215 6.22 10.35 -10.81
N ASP A 216 5.81 10.70 -12.01
CA ASP A 216 4.40 10.86 -12.40
C ASP A 216 4.10 10.02 -13.65
N PRO A 217 3.15 9.06 -13.52
CA PRO A 217 2.56 8.58 -12.27
C PRO A 217 3.58 7.86 -11.37
N ILE A 218 3.20 7.53 -10.13
CA ILE A 218 4.03 6.77 -9.19
C ILE A 218 3.32 5.48 -8.79
N TYR A 219 4.09 4.44 -8.52
CA TYR A 219 3.58 3.19 -7.95
C TYR A 219 3.53 3.23 -6.43
N VAL A 220 2.56 2.53 -5.87
CA VAL A 220 2.51 2.13 -4.47
C VAL A 220 2.49 0.61 -4.43
N ASP A 221 3.52 0.04 -3.85
CA ASP A 221 3.70 -1.41 -3.72
C ASP A 221 3.31 -1.84 -2.30
N VAL A 222 2.32 -2.73 -2.21
CA VAL A 222 1.71 -3.19 -0.97
C VAL A 222 1.90 -4.71 -0.87
N PRO A 223 2.77 -5.19 0.00
CA PRO A 223 2.92 -6.63 0.24
C PRO A 223 1.72 -7.17 1.00
N GLN A 224 1.06 -8.21 0.46
CA GLN A 224 -0.08 -8.88 1.08
C GLN A 224 0.10 -10.38 1.09
N SER A 225 -0.42 -11.06 2.13
CA SER A 225 -0.48 -12.50 2.13
C SER A 225 -1.43 -13.02 1.03
N THR A 226 -1.14 -14.18 0.47
CA THR A 226 -2.01 -14.81 -0.55
C THR A 226 -3.43 -15.03 -0.04
N THR A 227 -3.58 -15.32 1.25
CA THR A 227 -4.89 -15.53 1.88
C THR A 227 -5.72 -14.24 1.91
N GLU A 228 -5.09 -13.11 2.26
CA GLU A 228 -5.77 -11.81 2.30
C GLU A 228 -6.07 -11.31 0.88
N LEU A 229 -5.16 -11.53 -0.06
CA LEU A 229 -5.39 -11.23 -1.47
C LEU A 229 -6.63 -11.96 -2.01
N LEU A 230 -6.76 -13.27 -1.78
CA LEU A 230 -7.92 -14.05 -2.21
C LEU A 230 -9.22 -13.57 -1.56
N ARG A 231 -9.16 -13.17 -0.29
CA ARG A 231 -10.32 -12.57 0.41
C ARG A 231 -10.70 -11.23 -0.21
N LEU A 232 -9.73 -10.36 -0.47
CA LEU A 232 -9.94 -9.06 -1.09
C LEU A 232 -10.52 -9.22 -2.51
N GLN A 233 -9.99 -10.12 -3.32
CA GLN A 233 -10.50 -10.41 -4.65
C GLN A 233 -11.97 -10.85 -4.63
N ARG A 234 -12.33 -11.82 -3.78
CA ARG A 234 -13.73 -12.27 -3.65
C ARG A 234 -14.67 -11.11 -3.28
N ARG A 235 -14.28 -10.27 -2.33
CA ARG A 235 -15.09 -9.11 -1.91
C ARG A 235 -15.25 -8.07 -3.04
N LEU A 236 -14.20 -7.84 -3.81
CA LEU A 236 -14.27 -6.93 -4.96
C LEU A 236 -15.11 -7.51 -6.09
N GLU A 237 -15.07 -8.83 -6.33
CA GLU A 237 -15.92 -9.53 -7.31
C GLU A 237 -17.39 -9.47 -6.88
N GLU A 238 -17.72 -9.76 -5.63
CA GLU A 238 -19.08 -9.61 -5.08
C GLU A 238 -19.60 -8.18 -5.23
N LYS A 239 -18.74 -7.18 -5.02
CA LYS A 239 -19.07 -5.77 -5.24
C LYS A 239 -19.35 -5.46 -6.70
N ARG A 240 -18.55 -6.00 -7.64
CA ARG A 240 -18.76 -5.79 -9.08
C ARG A 240 -20.06 -6.39 -9.56
N MET A 241 -20.47 -7.55 -9.02
CA MET A 241 -21.76 -8.18 -9.35
C MET A 241 -22.98 -7.41 -8.81
N ASN A 242 -22.82 -6.70 -7.70
CA ASN A 242 -23.93 -6.02 -7.01
C ASN A 242 -24.08 -4.53 -7.36
N ARG A 243 -23.29 -3.99 -8.31
CA ARG A 243 -23.29 -2.56 -8.63
C ARG A 243 -23.06 -2.26 -10.11
N ASP A 244 -23.76 -1.23 -10.59
CA ASP A 244 -23.45 -0.50 -11.81
C ASP A 244 -22.02 0.09 -11.73
N GLY A 245 -21.09 -0.58 -12.25
CA GLY A 245 -19.82 -0.32 -12.96
C GLY A 245 -18.89 0.81 -12.58
N THR A 246 -19.09 1.64 -11.57
CA THR A 246 -18.24 2.83 -11.35
C THR A 246 -17.51 2.79 -10.00
N ASN A 247 -16.15 2.86 -10.07
CA ASN A 247 -15.21 3.10 -8.96
C ASN A 247 -14.83 1.93 -8.03
N ALA A 248 -14.88 0.69 -8.51
CA ALA A 248 -14.42 -0.45 -7.71
C ALA A 248 -12.90 -0.48 -7.46
N ASP A 249 -12.13 0.13 -8.35
CA ASP A 249 -10.67 0.09 -8.34
C ASP A 249 -10.04 1.37 -7.77
N GLN A 250 -10.85 2.31 -7.26
CA GLN A 250 -10.35 3.56 -6.70
C GLN A 250 -9.81 3.36 -5.29
N VAL A 251 -8.58 3.83 -5.07
CA VAL A 251 -7.84 3.73 -3.82
C VAL A 251 -7.48 5.14 -3.34
N ASP A 252 -7.71 5.41 -2.07
CA ASP A 252 -7.22 6.63 -1.43
C ASP A 252 -5.87 6.32 -0.76
N LEU A 253 -5.05 7.35 -0.50
CA LEU A 253 -3.74 7.19 0.10
C LEU A 253 -3.62 8.07 1.35
N ILE A 254 -3.09 7.50 2.42
CA ILE A 254 -2.73 8.22 3.65
C ILE A 254 -1.21 8.26 3.73
N LEU A 255 -0.66 9.46 3.88
CA LEU A 255 0.76 9.69 4.00
C LEU A 255 1.28 9.32 5.40
N GLU A 256 2.59 9.31 5.57
CA GLU A 256 3.25 8.95 6.83
C GLU A 256 2.88 9.88 7.99
N ASP A 257 2.62 11.16 7.70
CA ASP A 257 2.17 12.16 8.67
C ASP A 257 0.68 12.05 9.06
N GLY A 258 -0.04 11.08 8.48
CA GLY A 258 -1.47 10.87 8.70
C GLY A 258 -2.38 11.72 7.82
N THR A 259 -1.85 12.57 6.95
CA THR A 259 -2.65 13.37 6.01
C THR A 259 -3.13 12.54 4.83
N ASN A 260 -4.30 12.86 4.29
CA ASN A 260 -4.83 12.22 3.09
C ASN A 260 -4.19 12.85 1.85
N TYR A 261 -3.70 11.99 0.94
CA TYR A 261 -3.27 12.44 -0.37
C TYR A 261 -4.48 12.84 -1.24
N PRO A 262 -4.46 14.02 -1.88
CA PRO A 262 -5.67 14.56 -2.52
C PRO A 262 -6.11 13.84 -3.80
N LEU A 263 -5.22 13.09 -4.45
CA LEU A 263 -5.50 12.39 -5.70
C LEU A 263 -5.69 10.90 -5.46
N GLY A 264 -6.82 10.37 -5.92
CA GLY A 264 -7.10 8.94 -5.88
C GLY A 264 -6.24 8.16 -6.88
N GLY A 265 -5.84 6.97 -6.49
CA GLY A 265 -5.16 6.01 -7.34
C GLY A 265 -6.06 4.89 -7.82
N THR A 266 -5.50 4.02 -8.66
CA THR A 266 -6.16 2.83 -9.18
C THR A 266 -5.40 1.57 -8.79
N LEU A 267 -6.14 0.56 -8.36
CA LEU A 267 -5.59 -0.76 -8.06
C LEU A 267 -5.29 -1.51 -9.35
N GLN A 268 -4.02 -1.89 -9.55
CA GLN A 268 -3.59 -2.74 -10.64
C GLN A 268 -3.08 -4.07 -10.05
N PHE A 269 -3.84 -5.16 -10.24
CA PHE A 269 -3.37 -6.51 -9.90
C PHE A 269 -2.35 -6.95 -10.96
N ARG A 270 -1.08 -6.66 -10.77
CA ARG A 270 -0.07 -6.94 -11.78
C ARG A 270 0.95 -8.01 -11.41
N ASP A 271 1.13 -8.31 -10.13
CA ASP A 271 2.11 -9.34 -9.79
C ASP A 271 1.44 -10.71 -9.82
N VAL A 272 1.92 -11.57 -10.73
CA VAL A 272 1.44 -12.94 -10.93
C VAL A 272 2.24 -13.92 -10.07
N SER A 273 3.33 -13.44 -9.45
CA SER A 273 4.29 -14.27 -8.71
C SER A 273 4.13 -14.10 -7.22
N VAL A 274 4.06 -15.22 -6.52
CA VAL A 274 4.13 -15.26 -5.04
C VAL A 274 5.59 -15.39 -4.67
N ASP A 275 6.08 -14.57 -3.76
CA ASP A 275 7.38 -14.77 -3.13
C ASP A 275 7.32 -16.05 -2.26
N PRO A 276 8.06 -17.13 -2.61
CA PRO A 276 7.97 -18.40 -1.90
C PRO A 276 8.54 -18.32 -0.48
N THR A 277 9.36 -17.32 -0.16
CA THR A 277 9.98 -17.19 1.16
C THR A 277 9.04 -16.53 2.17
N THR A 278 8.23 -15.59 1.72
CA THR A 278 7.31 -14.81 2.56
C THR A 278 5.85 -15.19 2.36
N ALA A 279 5.53 -16.02 1.35
CA ALA A 279 4.17 -16.32 0.89
C ALA A 279 3.34 -15.06 0.64
N SER A 280 3.99 -13.97 0.21
CA SER A 280 3.36 -12.68 -0.08
C SER A 280 3.34 -12.37 -1.57
N VAL A 281 2.37 -11.57 -1.96
CA VAL A 281 2.19 -10.99 -3.30
C VAL A 281 2.21 -9.48 -3.18
N ILE A 282 2.86 -8.80 -4.11
CA ILE A 282 2.85 -7.35 -4.15
C ILE A 282 1.63 -6.87 -4.93
N LEU A 283 0.72 -6.20 -4.25
CA LEU A 283 -0.33 -5.44 -4.88
C LEU A 283 0.24 -4.09 -5.33
N ARG A 284 0.16 -3.82 -6.63
CA ARG A 284 0.62 -2.57 -7.19
C ARG A 284 -0.54 -1.66 -7.53
N MET A 285 -0.44 -0.43 -7.07
CA MET A 285 -1.39 0.64 -7.30
C MET A 285 -0.69 1.78 -8.03
N VAL A 286 -1.44 2.52 -8.86
CA VAL A 286 -0.92 3.66 -9.61
C VAL A 286 -1.58 4.93 -9.10
N PHE A 287 -0.77 5.91 -8.77
CA PHE A 287 -1.22 7.22 -8.32
C PHE A 287 -0.69 8.33 -9.21
N PRO A 288 -1.52 9.31 -9.60
CA PRO A 288 -1.02 10.53 -10.21
C PRO A 288 -0.16 11.31 -9.20
N ASN A 289 0.96 11.87 -9.65
CA ASN A 289 1.88 12.62 -8.78
C ASN A 289 2.43 13.88 -9.48
N PRO A 290 1.57 14.74 -10.04
CA PRO A 290 2.02 15.87 -10.86
C PRO A 290 2.88 16.87 -10.10
N ASN A 291 2.66 17.00 -8.79
CA ASN A 291 3.41 17.93 -7.93
C ASN A 291 4.67 17.31 -7.30
N GLY A 292 4.97 16.02 -7.58
CA GLY A 292 6.14 15.33 -7.03
C GLY A 292 6.16 15.20 -5.51
N VAL A 293 5.00 15.23 -4.85
CA VAL A 293 4.87 15.08 -3.38
C VAL A 293 5.27 13.69 -2.93
N LEU A 294 4.86 12.68 -3.70
CA LEU A 294 5.23 11.29 -3.42
C LEU A 294 6.63 11.04 -3.97
N LEU A 295 7.54 10.72 -3.06
CA LEU A 295 8.91 10.34 -3.41
C LEU A 295 9.08 8.82 -3.29
N PRO A 296 9.92 8.19 -4.11
CA PRO A 296 10.20 6.76 -4.01
C PRO A 296 10.74 6.35 -2.64
N GLY A 297 10.21 5.25 -2.11
CA GLY A 297 10.59 4.72 -0.80
C GLY A 297 9.77 5.24 0.39
N MET A 298 8.91 6.25 0.20
CA MET A 298 8.03 6.75 1.27
C MET A 298 7.09 5.66 1.75
N PHE A 299 6.88 5.61 3.08
CA PHE A 299 5.87 4.76 3.68
C PHE A 299 4.50 5.42 3.52
N VAL A 300 3.51 4.63 3.12
CA VAL A 300 2.15 5.08 2.88
C VAL A 300 1.15 3.99 3.26
N ARG A 301 -0.10 4.37 3.50
CA ARG A 301 -1.21 3.44 3.71
C ARG A 301 -2.23 3.63 2.60
N ALA A 302 -2.44 2.60 1.80
CA ALA A 302 -3.45 2.58 0.77
C ALA A 302 -4.79 2.17 1.37
N VAL A 303 -5.84 2.95 1.15
CA VAL A 303 -7.20 2.71 1.64
C VAL A 303 -8.06 2.21 0.49
N VAL A 304 -8.26 0.90 0.46
CA VAL A 304 -9.11 0.25 -0.55
C VAL A 304 -10.55 0.28 -0.08
N LYS A 305 -11.44 0.84 -0.92
CA LYS A 305 -12.88 0.89 -0.66
C LYS A 305 -13.52 -0.43 -1.12
N GLU A 306 -13.81 -1.33 -0.17
CA GLU A 306 -14.39 -2.65 -0.48
C GLU A 306 -15.88 -2.59 -0.82
N GLY A 307 -16.60 -1.62 -0.28
CA GLY A 307 -18.04 -1.46 -0.51
C GLY A 307 -18.74 -0.65 0.56
N VAL A 308 -20.05 -0.68 0.51
CA VAL A 308 -20.92 -0.07 1.52
C VAL A 308 -21.90 -1.15 1.99
N ASN A 309 -21.94 -1.41 3.28
CA ASN A 309 -22.99 -2.22 3.89
C ASN A 309 -24.12 -1.29 4.31
N GLU A 310 -25.25 -1.33 3.58
CA GLU A 310 -26.40 -0.47 3.82
C GLU A 310 -27.17 -0.84 5.11
N GLN A 311 -26.96 -2.04 5.64
CA GLN A 311 -27.64 -2.59 6.80
C GLN A 311 -26.68 -3.01 7.91
N GLY A 312 -25.49 -2.40 7.97
CA GLY A 312 -24.48 -2.71 8.98
C GLY A 312 -24.97 -2.39 10.39
N ILE A 313 -24.65 -3.26 11.34
CA ILE A 313 -24.87 -3.05 12.77
C ILE A 313 -23.51 -2.78 13.40
N LEU A 314 -23.33 -1.57 13.93
CA LEU A 314 -22.14 -1.19 14.67
C LEU A 314 -22.44 -1.08 16.17
N ILE A 315 -21.57 -1.64 17.00
CA ILE A 315 -21.62 -1.50 18.47
C ILE A 315 -20.25 -1.08 19.00
N PRO A 316 -20.17 -0.29 20.08
CA PRO A 316 -18.89 0.08 20.69
C PRO A 316 -18.06 -1.14 21.06
N GLN A 317 -16.74 -1.08 20.86
CA GLN A 317 -15.86 -2.23 21.17
C GLN A 317 -15.94 -2.65 22.63
N GLN A 318 -16.13 -1.70 23.54
CA GLN A 318 -16.28 -1.94 24.97
C GLN A 318 -17.57 -2.71 25.34
N ALA A 319 -18.59 -2.75 24.45
CA ALA A 319 -19.82 -3.50 24.65
C ALA A 319 -19.66 -5.01 24.37
N VAL A 320 -18.50 -5.43 23.88
CA VAL A 320 -18.20 -6.83 23.57
C VAL A 320 -17.24 -7.40 24.59
N SER A 321 -17.63 -8.50 25.21
CA SER A 321 -16.77 -9.32 26.08
C SER A 321 -16.50 -10.68 25.44
N ARG A 322 -15.67 -11.49 26.08
CA ARG A 322 -15.43 -12.86 25.63
C ARG A 322 -15.87 -13.85 26.71
N ASP A 323 -16.52 -14.92 26.29
CA ASP A 323 -16.87 -16.00 27.18
C ASP A 323 -15.59 -16.82 27.58
N PRO A 324 -15.65 -17.75 28.54
CA PRO A 324 -14.51 -18.58 28.93
C PRO A 324 -13.94 -19.43 27.80
N LYS A 325 -14.68 -19.62 26.70
CA LYS A 325 -14.22 -20.34 25.49
C LYS A 325 -13.61 -19.39 24.46
N GLY A 326 -13.57 -18.07 24.75
CA GLY A 326 -13.02 -17.06 23.84
C GLY A 326 -14.01 -16.51 22.81
N ASN A 327 -15.27 -16.95 22.78
CA ASN A 327 -16.26 -16.45 21.84
C ASN A 327 -16.71 -15.03 22.19
N PRO A 328 -16.95 -14.15 21.21
CA PRO A 328 -17.46 -12.82 21.46
C PRO A 328 -18.92 -12.86 21.90
N VAL A 329 -19.23 -12.15 22.99
CA VAL A 329 -20.57 -12.06 23.58
C VAL A 329 -20.90 -10.62 23.94
N ALA A 330 -22.16 -10.25 23.88
CA ALA A 330 -22.67 -9.00 24.44
C ALA A 330 -23.78 -9.28 25.47
N LEU A 331 -23.90 -8.36 26.41
CA LEU A 331 -25.04 -8.32 27.33
C LEU A 331 -26.08 -7.37 26.77
N ILE A 332 -27.29 -7.83 26.63
CA ILE A 332 -28.43 -7.02 26.17
C ILE A 332 -29.49 -6.91 27.26
N VAL A 333 -30.28 -5.87 27.21
CA VAL A 333 -31.45 -5.71 28.08
C VAL A 333 -32.69 -6.09 27.30
N ASN A 334 -33.36 -7.14 27.72
CA ASN A 334 -34.59 -7.61 27.07
C ASN A 334 -35.81 -6.71 27.38
N ALA A 335 -36.98 -7.00 26.77
CA ALA A 335 -38.21 -6.23 26.97
C ALA A 335 -38.72 -6.21 28.43
N SER A 336 -38.32 -7.17 29.26
CA SER A 336 -38.68 -7.22 30.69
C SER A 336 -37.66 -6.52 31.60
N GLY A 337 -36.65 -5.80 31.06
CA GLY A 337 -35.63 -5.08 31.82
C GLY A 337 -34.61 -6.01 32.49
N LYS A 338 -34.44 -7.24 31.98
CA LYS A 338 -33.47 -8.21 32.47
C LYS A 338 -32.31 -8.36 31.50
N VAL A 339 -31.13 -8.60 32.07
CA VAL A 339 -29.91 -8.83 31.30
C VAL A 339 -29.90 -10.23 30.68
N GLU A 340 -29.62 -10.30 29.40
CA GLU A 340 -29.46 -11.54 28.63
C GLU A 340 -28.07 -11.54 27.96
N GLN A 341 -27.38 -12.65 28.00
CA GLN A 341 -26.10 -12.82 27.27
C GLN A 341 -26.40 -13.39 25.91
N ARG A 342 -25.84 -12.75 24.87
CA ARG A 342 -26.00 -13.16 23.48
C ARG A 342 -24.67 -13.35 22.78
N MET A 343 -24.50 -14.48 22.09
CA MET A 343 -23.31 -14.75 21.28
C MET A 343 -23.34 -13.90 20.00
N LEU A 344 -22.21 -13.37 19.65
CA LEU A 344 -22.05 -12.52 18.49
C LEU A 344 -21.10 -13.17 17.45
N ASN A 345 -21.36 -12.86 16.18
CA ASN A 345 -20.36 -13.02 15.13
C ASN A 345 -19.91 -11.63 14.71
N LEU A 346 -18.64 -11.34 14.90
CA LEU A 346 -18.04 -10.07 14.53
C LEU A 346 -17.33 -10.22 13.17
N ASP A 347 -17.52 -9.24 12.28
CA ASP A 347 -16.79 -9.20 11.00
C ASP A 347 -15.43 -8.51 11.21
N ARG A 348 -15.45 -7.21 11.53
CA ARG A 348 -14.24 -6.38 11.69
C ARG A 348 -14.48 -5.20 12.61
N ALA A 349 -13.38 -4.58 13.05
CA ALA A 349 -13.41 -3.28 13.70
C ALA A 349 -13.57 -2.18 12.64
N VAL A 350 -14.41 -1.19 12.92
CA VAL A 350 -14.60 0.03 12.15
C VAL A 350 -14.43 1.20 13.12
N GLY A 351 -13.24 1.80 13.13
CA GLY A 351 -12.86 2.78 14.14
C GLY A 351 -12.86 2.16 15.55
N ASP A 352 -13.66 2.72 16.46
CA ASP A 352 -13.85 2.27 17.84
C ASP A 352 -15.05 1.33 18.04
N GLN A 353 -15.65 0.86 16.93
CA GLN A 353 -16.83 0.00 16.94
C GLN A 353 -16.55 -1.34 16.27
N TRP A 354 -17.33 -2.37 16.62
CA TRP A 354 -17.38 -3.65 15.92
C TRP A 354 -18.54 -3.69 14.94
N LEU A 355 -18.25 -4.12 13.71
CA LEU A 355 -19.29 -4.51 12.75
C LEU A 355 -19.76 -5.94 13.09
N VAL A 356 -21.02 -6.06 13.43
CA VAL A 356 -21.67 -7.32 13.81
C VAL A 356 -22.33 -7.95 12.58
N SER A 357 -21.92 -9.20 12.26
CA SER A 357 -22.52 -9.97 11.15
C SER A 357 -23.81 -10.67 11.58
N SER A 358 -23.86 -11.18 12.82
CA SER A 358 -25.05 -11.85 13.36
C SER A 358 -25.00 -11.89 14.89
N GLY A 359 -26.21 -12.10 15.50
CA GLY A 359 -26.37 -12.16 16.95
C GLY A 359 -27.12 -10.97 17.55
N LEU A 360 -27.31 -9.87 16.81
CA LEU A 360 -28.10 -8.72 17.21
C LEU A 360 -29.18 -8.39 16.18
N ALA A 361 -30.28 -7.84 16.64
CA ALA A 361 -31.35 -7.31 15.83
C ALA A 361 -31.51 -5.80 16.05
N PRO A 362 -32.02 -5.05 15.05
CA PRO A 362 -32.37 -3.65 15.24
C PRO A 362 -33.40 -3.50 16.38
N GLY A 363 -33.13 -2.56 17.29
CA GLY A 363 -33.92 -2.33 18.49
C GLY A 363 -33.40 -3.04 19.74
N ASP A 364 -32.45 -3.96 19.63
CA ASP A 364 -31.75 -4.54 20.79
C ASP A 364 -31.01 -3.44 21.57
N ARG A 365 -31.04 -3.53 22.91
CA ARG A 365 -30.34 -2.59 23.81
C ARG A 365 -29.14 -3.28 24.39
N VAL A 366 -27.95 -2.94 23.83
CA VAL A 366 -26.67 -3.54 24.21
C VAL A 366 -26.03 -2.73 25.33
N ILE A 367 -25.58 -3.39 26.38
CA ILE A 367 -24.92 -2.75 27.52
C ILE A 367 -23.48 -2.39 27.08
N ALA A 368 -23.17 -1.11 27.06
CA ALA A 368 -21.83 -0.60 26.75
C ALA A 368 -21.00 -0.35 28.01
N GLU A 369 -21.64 0.07 29.13
CA GLU A 369 -20.96 0.30 30.40
C GLU A 369 -21.72 -0.34 31.55
N GLY A 370 -20.99 -0.70 32.60
CA GLY A 370 -21.58 -1.34 33.78
C GLY A 370 -21.69 -2.86 33.71
N MET A 371 -21.15 -3.50 32.67
CA MET A 371 -21.20 -4.97 32.50
C MET A 371 -20.67 -5.74 33.71
N GLN A 372 -19.67 -5.20 34.43
CA GLN A 372 -19.07 -5.82 35.62
C GLN A 372 -20.01 -5.83 36.84
N LYS A 373 -21.06 -5.00 36.83
CA LYS A 373 -22.01 -4.85 37.93
C LYS A 373 -23.22 -5.77 37.80
N VAL A 374 -23.32 -6.47 36.67
CA VAL A 374 -24.53 -7.24 36.31
C VAL A 374 -24.21 -8.65 35.89
N GLN A 375 -25.16 -9.55 36.10
CA GLN A 375 -25.08 -10.95 35.65
C GLN A 375 -26.32 -11.26 34.79
N PRO A 376 -26.25 -12.24 33.88
CA PRO A 376 -27.41 -12.69 33.15
C PRO A 376 -28.58 -13.02 34.09
N GLY A 377 -29.78 -12.49 33.78
CA GLY A 377 -30.98 -12.60 34.60
C GLY A 377 -31.20 -11.46 35.59
N ALA A 378 -30.22 -10.59 35.85
CA ALA A 378 -30.37 -9.45 36.75
C ALA A 378 -31.29 -8.36 36.13
N SER A 379 -32.09 -7.69 36.96
CA SER A 379 -32.84 -6.50 36.57
C SER A 379 -31.92 -5.28 36.66
N VAL A 380 -31.96 -4.39 35.67
CA VAL A 380 -31.09 -3.22 35.56
C VAL A 380 -31.88 -1.95 35.31
N LYS A 381 -31.30 -0.80 35.69
CA LYS A 381 -31.80 0.53 35.33
C LYS A 381 -30.96 1.02 34.17
N GLU A 382 -31.58 1.28 33.02
CA GLU A 382 -30.93 1.73 31.82
C GLU A 382 -30.69 3.24 31.81
N VAL A 383 -29.52 3.64 31.38
CA VAL A 383 -29.14 5.03 31.09
C VAL A 383 -28.62 5.04 29.65
N PRO A 384 -28.94 6.05 28.84
CA PRO A 384 -28.34 6.16 27.51
C PRO A 384 -26.82 6.22 27.59
N PHE A 385 -26.15 5.49 26.71
CA PHE A 385 -24.71 5.55 26.58
C PHE A 385 -24.32 6.87 25.89
N ASP A 386 -23.47 7.67 26.52
CA ASP A 386 -22.88 8.88 25.93
C ASP A 386 -21.48 8.55 25.42
N ASP A 387 -21.34 8.44 24.10
CA ASP A 387 -20.06 8.18 23.43
C ASP A 387 -19.17 9.42 23.31
N GLY A 388 -19.58 10.57 23.87
CA GLY A 388 -18.86 11.84 23.82
C GLY A 388 -18.77 12.46 22.41
N ARG A 389 -19.43 11.87 21.42
CA ARG A 389 -19.51 12.42 20.07
C ARG A 389 -20.59 13.49 20.02
N LYS A 390 -20.24 14.73 19.73
CA LYS A 390 -21.23 15.75 19.34
C LYS A 390 -21.92 15.25 18.06
N PRO A 391 -23.25 15.27 18.00
CA PRO A 391 -23.96 14.94 16.77
C PRO A 391 -23.46 15.84 15.64
N GLU A 392 -22.94 15.27 14.56
CA GLU A 392 -22.66 16.01 13.33
C GLU A 392 -23.96 16.67 12.87
N THR A 393 -24.05 17.97 13.07
CA THR A 393 -25.11 18.79 12.49
C THR A 393 -24.99 18.69 10.98
N LYS A 394 -25.93 17.99 10.33
CA LYS A 394 -26.12 18.06 8.88
C LYS A 394 -26.07 19.53 8.47
N PRO A 395 -25.29 19.91 7.45
CA PRO A 395 -25.32 21.28 6.94
C PRO A 395 -26.75 21.58 6.48
N GLY A 396 -27.39 22.49 7.22
CA GLY A 396 -28.73 22.95 6.92
C GLY A 396 -28.74 23.57 5.52
N ASN A 397 -29.70 23.12 4.74
CA ASN A 397 -30.06 23.67 3.45
C ASN A 397 -30.47 25.14 3.67
N THR A 398 -29.52 26.06 3.56
CA THR A 398 -29.79 27.52 3.60
C THR A 398 -30.53 27.87 2.32
N ALA A 399 -31.83 27.96 2.41
CA ALA A 399 -32.68 28.54 1.38
C ALA A 399 -32.17 29.95 1.08
N GLN A 400 -31.77 30.18 -0.15
CA GLN A 400 -31.40 31.44 -0.74
C GLN A 400 -32.63 32.36 -0.74
N PRO A 401 -32.58 33.58 -0.18
CA PRO A 401 -33.70 34.50 -0.33
C PRO A 401 -33.74 35.02 -1.78
N ALA A 402 -34.91 34.94 -2.37
CA ALA A 402 -35.24 35.48 -3.67
C ALA A 402 -34.90 36.98 -3.75
N SER A 403 -34.06 37.36 -4.69
CA SER A 403 -33.81 38.75 -5.09
C SER A 403 -35.03 39.27 -5.83
N THR A 404 -35.76 40.18 -5.23
CA THR A 404 -36.72 41.06 -5.90
C THR A 404 -35.97 42.11 -6.72
N SER A 405 -36.30 42.12 -7.99
CA SER A 405 -35.93 43.17 -8.96
C SER A 405 -36.60 44.49 -8.61
N ASN A 406 -35.81 45.54 -8.66
CA ASN A 406 -36.24 46.88 -9.19
C ASN A 406 -35.06 47.52 -9.93
#